data_ba5623a34afae4b4c77c29fd077b75ce
#
_entry.id   ba5623a34afae4b4c77c29fd077b75ce
#
_cell.length_a   1.000
_cell.length_b   1.000
_cell.length_c   1.000
_cell.angle_alpha   90.00
_cell.angle_beta   90.00
_cell.angle_gamma   90.00
#
_symmetry.space_group_name_H-M   'P 1'
#
loop_
_entity.id
_entity.type
_entity.pdbx_description
1 polymer ?
#
loop_
_entity_poly.entity_id
_entity_poly.type
_entity_poly.pdbx_seq_one_letter_code
_entity_poly.pdbx_strand_id
1 'polypeptide(L)'
;IKTYRIYRRNALLPIYSSATFDIRLNTIFVYSDAGRLCRPIFYRDDLTNKMSYQSKSVLSKLQGGKFTWEDLTTGFNKKREGIQFNPSEMKLYNLYDLYEGIESETNPAKLDRFLKDKAILDYIDNSESEHTLIALDTDAYESAPDNNSQYTHCEIHNALIFGMMSNMIVFPENSPATRNSFSCGQSKQACSMYHTNYQSRMDKTAVLLNYGQTPLVKTRFMDYITKEENSYGENAIVAIACYTGYNVEDAILVNEAALKRGLFRTSYFTSYESHEEMSKEGDTVNEKKFTSIADNLSIVGTKPGYDYSKLDEHGII
;
A
#
# COMPACT_ATOMS: atom_id res chain seq x y z
N ILE A 1 -7.62 27.36 6.88
CA ILE A 1 -6.76 26.16 7.06
C ILE A 1 -7.11 25.47 8.36
N LYS A 2 -7.10 26.13 9.52
CA LYS A 2 -7.42 25.50 10.82
C LYS A 2 -8.79 24.84 10.80
N THR A 3 -9.83 25.52 10.35
CA THR A 3 -11.18 25.00 10.19
C THR A 3 -11.25 23.80 9.27
N TYR A 4 -10.53 23.87 8.14
CA TYR A 4 -10.43 22.76 7.18
C TYR A 4 -9.82 21.49 7.81
N ARG A 5 -8.74 21.66 8.58
CA ARG A 5 -8.11 20.55 9.32
C ARG A 5 -9.02 19.96 10.39
N ILE A 6 -9.81 20.77 11.09
CA ILE A 6 -10.81 20.28 12.05
C ILE A 6 -11.87 19.41 11.34
N TYR A 7 -12.31 19.80 10.17
CA TYR A 7 -13.27 19.01 9.39
C TYR A 7 -12.67 17.68 8.94
N ARG A 8 -11.45 17.68 8.45
CA ARG A 8 -10.74 16.46 8.07
C ARG A 8 -10.57 15.52 9.28
N ARG A 9 -10.15 16.05 10.43
CA ARG A 9 -9.98 15.30 11.69
C ARG A 9 -11.28 14.75 12.25
N ASN A 10 -12.41 15.26 11.82
CA ASN A 10 -13.74 14.78 12.17
C ASN A 10 -14.37 13.90 11.09
N ALA A 11 -13.62 13.50 10.07
CA ALA A 11 -14.09 12.71 8.93
C ALA A 11 -15.23 13.36 8.12
N LEU A 12 -15.35 14.69 8.18
CA LEU A 12 -16.28 15.45 7.37
C LEU A 12 -15.73 15.79 6.01
N LEU A 13 -14.41 15.75 5.88
CA LEU A 13 -13.65 15.82 4.63
C LEU A 13 -12.83 14.54 4.48
N PRO A 14 -12.55 14.13 3.24
CA PRO A 14 -11.67 12.99 3.00
C PRO A 14 -10.31 13.16 3.66
N ILE A 15 -9.74 12.09 4.20
CA ILE A 15 -8.44 12.11 4.90
C ILE A 15 -7.28 12.56 4.00
N TYR A 16 -7.37 12.33 2.70
CA TYR A 16 -6.37 12.73 1.70
C TYR A 16 -6.48 14.20 1.27
N SER A 17 -7.51 14.91 1.71
CA SER A 17 -7.64 16.34 1.39
C SER A 17 -6.67 17.18 2.20
N SER A 18 -6.06 18.18 1.59
CA SER A 18 -5.07 19.03 2.25
C SER A 18 -5.28 20.51 1.96
N ALA A 19 -4.81 21.37 2.87
CA ALA A 19 -4.85 22.80 2.71
C ALA A 19 -3.56 23.45 3.24
N THR A 20 -2.85 24.16 2.38
CA THR A 20 -1.59 24.84 2.70
C THR A 20 -1.67 26.32 2.36
N PHE A 21 -0.82 27.11 3.01
CA PHE A 21 -0.66 28.53 2.72
C PHE A 21 0.76 28.79 2.27
N ASP A 22 0.91 29.25 1.04
CA ASP A 22 2.19 29.72 0.53
C ASP A 22 2.34 31.20 0.83
N ILE A 23 3.27 31.53 1.72
CA ILE A 23 3.56 32.90 2.13
C ILE A 23 4.12 33.74 0.97
N ARG A 24 4.90 33.14 0.07
CA ARG A 24 5.53 33.81 -1.05
C ARG A 24 4.51 34.29 -2.08
N LEU A 25 3.55 33.42 -2.36
CA LEU A 25 2.47 33.68 -3.31
C LEU A 25 1.24 34.36 -2.66
N ASN A 26 1.22 34.41 -1.32
CA ASN A 26 0.06 34.85 -0.53
C ASN A 26 -1.22 34.12 -0.95
N THR A 27 -1.11 32.81 -1.19
CA THR A 27 -2.18 31.99 -1.77
C THR A 27 -2.43 30.76 -0.91
N ILE A 28 -3.70 30.40 -0.74
CA ILE A 28 -4.11 29.16 -0.12
C ILE A 28 -4.32 28.13 -1.23
N PHE A 29 -3.62 27.00 -1.14
CA PHE A 29 -3.83 25.86 -1.99
C PHE A 29 -4.67 24.82 -1.26
N VAL A 30 -5.73 24.36 -1.89
CA VAL A 30 -6.60 23.29 -1.38
C VAL A 30 -6.59 22.17 -2.39
N TYR A 31 -6.23 20.98 -1.93
CA TYR A 31 -6.18 19.76 -2.74
C TYR A 31 -7.26 18.80 -2.27
N SER A 32 -8.17 18.43 -3.14
CA SER A 32 -9.28 17.51 -2.86
C SER A 32 -9.22 16.20 -3.63
N ASP A 33 -8.27 16.08 -4.56
CA ASP A 33 -8.08 14.89 -5.41
C ASP A 33 -7.53 13.72 -4.61
N ALA A 34 -7.99 12.52 -4.94
CA ALA A 34 -7.44 11.26 -4.45
C ALA A 34 -6.16 10.87 -5.23
N GLY A 35 -5.36 9.97 -4.66
CA GLY A 35 -4.16 9.43 -5.32
C GLY A 35 -2.87 10.16 -4.97
N ARG A 36 -2.91 11.27 -4.25
CA ARG A 36 -1.71 11.89 -3.66
C ARG A 36 -1.20 11.05 -2.50
N LEU A 37 0.13 10.98 -2.38
CA LEU A 37 0.76 10.27 -1.27
C LEU A 37 0.55 11.04 0.04
N CYS A 38 -0.08 10.38 1.01
CA CYS A 38 -0.31 10.92 2.35
C CYS A 38 0.22 9.92 3.39
N ARG A 39 0.61 10.43 4.55
CA ARG A 39 1.07 9.61 5.66
C ARG A 39 0.39 10.00 6.98
N PRO A 40 0.13 9.04 7.88
CA PRO A 40 -0.44 9.31 9.18
C PRO A 40 0.62 9.93 10.12
N ILE A 41 0.20 10.90 10.92
CA ILE A 41 1.09 11.62 11.83
C ILE A 41 0.30 12.14 13.05
N PHE A 42 0.98 12.31 14.18
CA PHE A 42 0.41 13.07 15.29
C PHE A 42 0.53 14.56 15.05
N TYR A 43 -0.40 15.32 15.55
CA TYR A 43 -0.43 16.78 15.43
C TYR A 43 -0.53 17.45 16.79
N ARG A 44 -0.04 18.69 16.86
CA ARG A 44 -0.25 19.53 18.02
C ARG A 44 -1.63 20.16 17.94
N ASP A 45 -2.38 20.02 19.02
CA ASP A 45 -3.69 20.63 19.15
C ASP A 45 -3.54 22.13 19.45
N ASP A 46 -4.10 22.97 18.60
CA ASP A 46 -4.06 24.44 18.74
C ASP A 46 -4.70 24.96 20.04
N LEU A 47 -5.65 24.22 20.63
CA LEU A 47 -6.35 24.63 21.84
C LEU A 47 -5.61 24.25 23.12
N THR A 48 -5.14 23.01 23.17
CA THR A 48 -4.47 22.48 24.36
C THR A 48 -2.98 22.69 24.34
N ASN A 49 -2.43 23.05 23.19
CA ASN A 49 -1.00 23.18 22.92
C ASN A 49 -0.21 21.89 23.24
N LYS A 50 -0.90 20.73 23.18
CA LYS A 50 -0.34 19.40 23.43
C LYS A 50 -0.45 18.54 22.18
N MET A 51 0.39 17.52 22.07
CA MET A 51 0.23 16.52 21.03
C MET A 51 -1.05 15.72 21.21
N SER A 52 -1.64 15.33 20.10
CA SER A 52 -2.95 14.66 20.06
C SER A 52 -3.01 13.37 20.88
N TYR A 53 -1.89 12.67 21.02
CA TYR A 53 -1.78 11.45 21.82
C TYR A 53 -1.68 11.71 23.33
N GLN A 54 -1.29 12.92 23.76
CA GLN A 54 -1.02 13.24 25.18
C GLN A 54 -2.29 13.51 26.00
N SER A 55 -3.46 13.47 25.39
CA SER A 55 -4.72 13.57 26.14
C SER A 55 -4.87 12.38 27.10
N LYS A 56 -5.20 12.64 28.37
CA LYS A 56 -5.38 11.57 29.37
C LYS A 56 -6.44 10.55 28.95
N SER A 57 -7.50 10.99 28.29
CA SER A 57 -8.57 10.12 27.79
C SER A 57 -8.08 9.23 26.64
N VAL A 58 -7.19 9.74 25.83
CA VAL A 58 -6.55 9.02 24.71
C VAL A 58 -5.56 8.01 25.24
N LEU A 59 -4.64 8.41 26.11
CA LEU A 59 -3.63 7.52 26.69
C LEU A 59 -4.26 6.31 27.40
N SER A 60 -5.32 6.52 28.18
CA SER A 60 -6.00 5.42 28.87
C SER A 60 -6.65 4.44 27.90
N LYS A 61 -7.17 4.92 26.78
CA LYS A 61 -7.73 4.06 25.71
C LYS A 61 -6.63 3.32 24.95
N LEU A 62 -5.52 4.00 24.64
CA LEU A 62 -4.35 3.41 23.98
C LEU A 62 -3.74 2.29 24.83
N GLN A 63 -3.53 2.53 26.11
CA GLN A 63 -3.00 1.53 27.05
C GLN A 63 -3.94 0.35 27.26
N GLY A 64 -5.25 0.57 27.15
CA GLY A 64 -6.27 -0.46 27.25
C GLY A 64 -6.47 -1.32 26.00
N GLY A 65 -5.84 -1.01 24.90
CA GLY A 65 -5.96 -1.75 23.63
C GLY A 65 -7.38 -1.82 23.05
N LYS A 66 -8.25 -0.89 23.44
CA LYS A 66 -9.69 -0.93 23.12
C LYS A 66 -10.11 -0.05 21.94
N PHE A 67 -9.22 0.19 21.00
CA PHE A 67 -9.52 1.02 19.84
C PHE A 67 -9.02 0.39 18.56
N THR A 68 -9.64 0.77 17.46
CA THR A 68 -9.29 0.35 16.11
C THR A 68 -8.53 1.49 15.41
N TRP A 69 -7.89 1.16 14.29
CA TRP A 69 -7.28 2.17 13.43
C TRP A 69 -8.29 3.23 12.97
N GLU A 70 -9.52 2.81 12.73
CA GLU A 70 -10.60 3.70 12.36
C GLU A 70 -10.94 4.72 13.46
N ASP A 71 -10.95 4.30 14.72
CA ASP A 71 -11.14 5.23 15.85
C ASP A 71 -10.04 6.29 15.92
N LEU A 72 -8.80 5.92 15.56
CA LEU A 72 -7.67 6.85 15.54
C LEU A 72 -7.77 7.89 14.41
N THR A 73 -8.35 7.52 13.28
CA THR A 73 -8.37 8.33 12.05
C THR A 73 -9.66 9.10 11.83
N THR A 74 -10.77 8.64 12.39
CA THR A 74 -12.10 9.27 12.23
C THR A 74 -12.61 9.96 13.49
N GLY A 75 -11.96 9.73 14.62
CA GLY A 75 -12.38 10.20 15.94
C GLY A 75 -13.25 9.19 16.70
N PHE A 76 -13.15 9.30 18.01
CA PHE A 76 -13.89 8.43 18.93
C PHE A 76 -15.38 8.77 18.96
N ASN A 77 -16.20 7.80 19.27
CA ASN A 77 -17.66 7.87 19.48
C ASN A 77 -18.55 7.98 18.25
N LYS A 78 -18.03 8.12 17.03
CA LYS A 78 -18.88 8.23 15.83
C LYS A 78 -19.62 6.95 15.48
N LYS A 79 -19.08 5.78 15.83
CA LYS A 79 -19.72 4.47 15.63
C LYS A 79 -20.67 4.03 16.75
N ARG A 80 -20.52 4.58 17.95
CA ARG A 80 -21.24 4.09 19.14
C ARG A 80 -22.64 4.64 19.32
N GLU A 81 -23.01 5.67 18.59
CA GLU A 81 -24.34 6.32 18.70
C GLU A 81 -25.42 5.66 17.83
N GLY A 82 -25.22 4.42 17.37
CA GLY A 82 -26.23 3.70 16.60
C GLY A 82 -26.59 4.34 15.26
N ILE A 83 -25.79 5.25 14.77
CA ILE A 83 -25.90 5.77 13.42
C ILE A 83 -25.40 4.63 12.51
N GLN A 84 -26.31 3.73 12.15
CA GLN A 84 -26.14 2.97 10.94
C GLN A 84 -25.92 4.00 9.84
N PHE A 85 -24.79 3.89 9.17
CA PHE A 85 -24.51 4.66 7.98
C PHE A 85 -25.54 4.25 6.91
N ASN A 86 -26.68 4.89 6.95
CA ASN A 86 -27.63 4.84 5.84
C ASN A 86 -27.17 5.91 4.86
N PRO A 87 -26.65 5.54 3.69
CA PRO A 87 -26.20 6.53 2.69
C PRO A 87 -27.30 7.52 2.30
N SER A 88 -28.57 7.15 2.49
CA SER A 88 -29.75 7.99 2.25
C SER A 88 -30.04 8.99 3.38
N GLU A 89 -29.48 8.82 4.56
CA GLU A 89 -29.59 9.71 5.70
C GLU A 89 -28.34 10.56 5.94
N MET A 90 -27.31 10.40 5.13
CA MET A 90 -26.23 11.38 5.04
C MET A 90 -26.86 12.72 4.63
N LYS A 91 -27.38 13.46 5.60
CA LYS A 91 -27.44 14.90 5.46
C LYS A 91 -26.00 15.33 5.26
N LEU A 92 -25.65 15.54 4.01
CA LEU A 92 -24.49 16.31 3.64
C LEU A 92 -24.59 17.60 4.45
N TYR A 93 -23.87 17.65 5.57
CA TYR A 93 -23.69 18.92 6.24
C TYR A 93 -23.07 19.83 5.20
N ASN A 94 -23.78 20.84 4.80
CA ASN A 94 -23.22 21.86 3.96
C ASN A 94 -21.98 22.40 4.70
N LEU A 95 -20.88 22.59 4.01
CA LEU A 95 -19.69 23.25 4.57
C LEU A 95 -20.05 24.55 5.32
N TYR A 96 -21.08 25.20 4.89
CA TYR A 96 -21.64 26.41 5.51
C TYR A 96 -22.27 26.13 6.88
N ASP A 97 -23.04 25.07 7.03
CA ASP A 97 -23.63 24.68 8.31
C ASP A 97 -22.57 24.31 9.35
N LEU A 98 -21.45 23.74 8.87
CA LEU A 98 -20.31 23.39 9.71
C LEU A 98 -19.48 24.63 10.08
N TYR A 99 -19.36 25.56 9.17
CA TYR A 99 -18.69 26.85 9.39
C TYR A 99 -19.44 27.69 10.43
N GLU A 100 -20.77 27.86 10.29
CA GLU A 100 -21.61 28.50 11.30
C GLU A 100 -21.55 27.80 12.67
N GLY A 101 -21.45 26.47 12.69
CA GLY A 101 -21.30 25.70 13.93
C GLY A 101 -19.98 25.91 14.65
N ILE A 102 -18.92 26.28 13.94
CA ILE A 102 -17.58 26.48 14.51
C ILE A 102 -17.33 27.96 14.87
N GLU A 103 -17.79 28.89 14.06
CA GLU A 103 -17.57 30.33 14.31
C GLU A 103 -18.70 31.01 15.11
N SER A 104 -19.90 30.47 15.11
CA SER A 104 -20.96 31.07 15.90
C SER A 104 -20.81 30.67 17.37
N GLU A 105 -20.61 31.66 18.22
CA GLU A 105 -20.73 31.53 19.69
C GLU A 105 -22.10 30.99 20.15
N THR A 106 -23.04 30.82 19.22
CA THR A 106 -24.41 30.46 19.47
C THR A 106 -24.64 28.99 19.83
N ASN A 107 -23.66 28.12 19.61
CA ASN A 107 -23.77 26.70 20.00
C ASN A 107 -22.46 26.08 20.49
N PRO A 108 -21.99 26.46 21.69
CA PRO A 108 -20.72 25.97 22.24
C PRO A 108 -20.68 24.46 22.40
N ALA A 109 -21.82 23.78 22.55
CA ALA A 109 -21.88 22.33 22.68
C ALA A 109 -21.53 21.59 21.38
N LYS A 110 -21.83 22.15 20.22
CA LYS A 110 -21.42 21.57 18.93
C LYS A 110 -19.90 21.68 18.71
N LEU A 111 -19.34 22.85 18.99
CA LEU A 111 -17.92 23.07 18.89
C LEU A 111 -17.15 22.15 19.84
N ASP A 112 -17.58 22.05 21.08
CA ASP A 112 -17.01 21.16 22.09
C ASP A 112 -16.98 19.68 21.62
N ARG A 113 -18.04 19.24 20.95
CA ARG A 113 -18.11 17.89 20.40
C ARG A 113 -17.08 17.68 19.29
N PHE A 114 -16.96 18.60 18.34
CA PHE A 114 -15.95 18.54 17.27
C PHE A 114 -14.53 18.54 17.80
N LEU A 115 -14.29 19.23 18.90
CA LEU A 115 -12.96 19.33 19.50
C LEU A 115 -12.62 18.13 20.39
N LYS A 116 -13.60 17.50 21.02
CA LYS A 116 -13.42 16.32 21.89
C LYS A 116 -13.31 15.02 21.13
N ASP A 117 -14.07 14.89 20.04
CA ASP A 117 -14.22 13.62 19.31
C ASP A 117 -13.38 13.56 18.03
N LYS A 118 -12.49 14.52 17.82
CA LYS A 118 -11.60 14.56 16.66
C LYS A 118 -10.59 13.41 16.64
N ALA A 119 -10.15 13.05 15.46
CA ALA A 119 -9.13 12.04 15.24
C ALA A 119 -7.82 12.36 15.99
N ILE A 120 -7.12 11.33 16.41
CA ILE A 120 -5.78 11.44 17.02
C ILE A 120 -4.71 11.54 15.96
N LEU A 121 -4.91 10.84 14.84
CA LEU A 121 -4.03 10.88 13.68
C LEU A 121 -4.57 11.85 12.65
N ASP A 122 -3.67 12.61 12.08
CA ASP A 122 -3.92 13.40 10.88
C ASP A 122 -3.16 12.79 9.71
N TYR A 123 -3.66 12.96 8.49
CA TYR A 123 -2.95 12.56 7.29
C TYR A 123 -2.43 13.81 6.60
N ILE A 124 -1.14 13.86 6.37
CA ILE A 124 -0.51 14.97 5.68
C ILE A 124 0.09 14.52 4.35
N ASP A 125 0.00 15.37 3.36
CA ASP A 125 0.68 15.23 2.07
C ASP A 125 2.02 16.00 2.06
N ASN A 126 2.72 15.99 0.94
CA ASN A 126 3.97 16.71 0.79
C ASN A 126 3.79 18.22 0.99
N SER A 127 2.69 18.78 0.48
CA SER A 127 2.44 20.23 0.57
C SER A 127 2.26 20.68 2.01
N GLU A 128 1.55 19.92 2.83
CA GLU A 128 1.43 20.22 4.26
C GLU A 128 2.74 19.96 4.99
N SER A 129 3.49 18.91 4.63
CA SER A 129 4.76 18.55 5.25
C SER A 129 5.81 19.63 5.14
N GLU A 130 5.89 20.31 3.99
CA GLU A 130 6.85 21.41 3.75
C GLU A 130 6.64 22.60 4.69
N HIS A 131 5.42 22.77 5.21
CA HIS A 131 5.04 23.87 6.09
C HIS A 131 4.89 23.46 7.55
N THR A 132 5.44 22.29 7.92
CA THR A 132 5.33 21.73 9.27
C THR A 132 6.72 21.48 9.86
N LEU A 133 6.81 21.58 11.18
CA LEU A 133 7.97 21.13 11.94
C LEU A 133 7.61 19.81 12.62
N ILE A 134 8.28 18.74 12.22
CA ILE A 134 7.95 17.37 12.61
C ILE A 134 9.02 16.85 13.56
N ALA A 135 8.64 16.40 14.76
CA ALA A 135 9.52 15.66 15.64
C ALA A 135 9.68 14.22 15.13
N LEU A 136 10.88 13.67 15.26
CA LEU A 136 11.23 12.35 14.72
C LEU A 136 10.47 11.21 15.40
N ASP A 137 10.27 11.32 16.70
CA ASP A 137 9.50 10.39 17.51
C ASP A 137 8.95 11.08 18.77
N THR A 138 8.18 10.35 19.57
CA THR A 138 7.59 10.84 20.80
C THR A 138 8.63 11.19 21.85
N ASP A 139 9.73 10.43 21.93
CA ASP A 139 10.79 10.64 22.88
C ASP A 139 11.61 11.91 22.55
N ALA A 140 11.88 12.13 21.27
CA ALA A 140 12.52 13.36 20.78
C ALA A 140 11.64 14.58 21.06
N TYR A 141 10.32 14.45 20.93
CA TYR A 141 9.39 15.52 21.28
C TYR A 141 9.41 15.84 22.78
N GLU A 142 9.39 14.83 23.64
CA GLU A 142 9.32 15.00 25.10
C GLU A 142 10.64 15.48 25.70
N SER A 143 11.76 15.12 25.10
CA SER A 143 13.12 15.44 25.59
C SER A 143 13.59 16.85 25.25
N ALA A 144 12.94 17.53 24.31
CA ALA A 144 13.35 18.85 23.86
C ALA A 144 13.02 19.94 24.92
N PRO A 145 13.95 20.77 25.38
CA PRO A 145 13.81 21.62 26.56
C PRO A 145 12.81 22.79 26.44
N ASP A 146 12.43 23.19 25.22
CA ASP A 146 11.45 24.28 24.95
C ASP A 146 10.30 23.78 24.05
N ASN A 147 9.75 22.66 24.35
CA ASN A 147 9.08 21.76 23.46
C ASN A 147 7.80 22.23 22.85
N ASN A 148 7.11 23.14 23.49
CA ASN A 148 5.75 23.43 23.11
C ASN A 148 5.64 24.41 21.95
N SER A 149 6.71 25.08 21.54
CA SER A 149 6.65 26.16 20.54
C SER A 149 7.16 25.80 19.14
N GLN A 150 8.03 24.80 19.02
CA GLN A 150 8.69 24.52 17.74
C GLN A 150 7.96 23.46 16.90
N TYR A 151 7.65 22.29 17.45
CA TYR A 151 7.07 21.21 16.69
C TYR A 151 5.56 21.35 16.54
N THR A 152 5.08 21.24 15.31
CA THR A 152 3.65 21.24 14.98
C THR A 152 3.09 19.83 14.84
N HIS A 153 3.95 18.87 14.54
CA HIS A 153 3.62 17.47 14.35
C HIS A 153 4.70 16.57 14.98
N CYS A 154 4.36 15.30 15.13
CA CYS A 154 5.28 14.28 15.63
C CYS A 154 5.02 12.97 14.88
N GLU A 155 6.09 12.30 14.45
CA GLU A 155 5.97 10.96 13.86
C GLU A 155 5.41 9.97 14.88
N ILE A 156 4.63 9.00 14.40
CA ILE A 156 4.12 7.92 15.24
C ILE A 156 5.28 7.02 15.68
N HIS A 157 6.19 6.75 14.77
CA HIS A 157 7.40 5.98 15.00
C HIS A 157 8.46 6.39 13.97
N ASN A 158 9.72 6.42 14.37
CA ASN A 158 10.83 6.82 13.49
C ASN A 158 10.95 5.94 12.23
N ALA A 159 10.56 4.69 12.29
CA ALA A 159 10.57 3.80 11.12
C ALA A 159 9.55 4.19 10.03
N LEU A 160 8.56 5.03 10.33
CA LEU A 160 7.57 5.49 9.35
C LEU A 160 8.11 6.52 8.34
N ILE A 161 9.33 7.00 8.51
CA ILE A 161 10.03 7.74 7.44
C ILE A 161 10.29 6.86 6.21
N PHE A 162 10.35 5.55 6.41
CA PHE A 162 10.49 4.56 5.34
C PHE A 162 9.14 3.97 4.94
N GLY A 163 9.02 3.59 3.67
CA GLY A 163 7.89 2.81 3.19
C GLY A 163 7.95 1.34 3.62
N MET A 164 6.96 0.56 3.22
CA MET A 164 6.89 -0.86 3.56
C MET A 164 8.10 -1.65 3.07
N MET A 165 8.55 -1.42 1.84
CA MET A 165 9.67 -2.18 1.25
C MET A 165 10.99 -1.85 1.96
N SER A 166 11.23 -0.59 2.29
CA SER A 166 12.44 -0.18 3.03
C SER A 166 12.46 -0.75 4.45
N ASN A 167 11.32 -0.87 5.09
CA ASN A 167 11.21 -1.46 6.42
C ASN A 167 11.42 -2.98 6.45
N MET A 168 11.47 -3.65 5.32
CA MET A 168 11.82 -5.06 5.20
C MET A 168 13.33 -5.32 5.00
N ILE A 169 14.12 -4.28 4.77
CA ILE A 169 15.57 -4.40 4.61
C ILE A 169 16.20 -4.62 5.98
N VAL A 170 16.99 -5.69 6.08
CA VAL A 170 17.72 -6.02 7.31
C VAL A 170 19.00 -5.18 7.39
N PHE A 171 19.23 -4.50 8.52
CA PHE A 171 20.39 -3.63 8.76
C PHE A 171 20.66 -2.64 7.62
N PRO A 172 19.70 -1.78 7.25
CA PRO A 172 19.87 -0.86 6.13
C PRO A 172 20.99 0.14 6.36
N GLU A 173 21.32 0.46 7.61
CA GLU A 173 22.41 1.34 8.00
C GLU A 173 23.79 0.76 7.69
N ASN A 174 23.92 -0.55 7.53
CA ASN A 174 25.16 -1.23 7.15
C ASN A 174 25.40 -1.27 5.64
N SER A 175 24.46 -0.76 4.85
CA SER A 175 24.54 -0.72 3.40
C SER A 175 24.55 0.72 2.88
N PRO A 176 25.18 1.02 1.75
CA PRO A 176 25.04 2.31 1.09
C PRO A 176 23.58 2.59 0.74
N ALA A 177 23.14 3.86 0.81
CA ALA A 177 21.76 4.27 0.51
C ALA A 177 21.31 3.82 -0.90
N THR A 178 22.20 3.86 -1.88
CA THR A 178 21.93 3.40 -3.24
C THR A 178 21.59 1.91 -3.29
N ARG A 179 22.26 1.08 -2.49
CA ARG A 179 21.99 -0.37 -2.44
C ARG A 179 20.67 -0.69 -1.76
N ASN A 180 20.26 0.10 -0.77
CA ASN A 180 18.93 0.00 -0.19
C ASN A 180 17.85 0.34 -1.22
N SER A 181 18.08 1.32 -2.08
CA SER A 181 17.18 1.67 -3.19
C SER A 181 17.04 0.52 -4.20
N PHE A 182 18.12 -0.15 -4.56
CA PHE A 182 18.07 -1.35 -5.41
C PHE A 182 17.28 -2.47 -4.75
N SER A 183 17.52 -2.73 -3.47
CA SER A 183 16.78 -3.74 -2.71
C SER A 183 15.27 -3.47 -2.70
N CYS A 184 14.86 -2.22 -2.49
CA CYS A 184 13.45 -1.82 -2.59
C CYS A 184 12.86 -2.10 -3.98
N GLY A 185 13.57 -1.76 -5.04
CA GLY A 185 13.13 -2.00 -6.40
C GLY A 185 13.01 -3.48 -6.74
N GLN A 186 13.98 -4.29 -6.32
CA GLN A 186 13.99 -5.74 -6.54
C GLN A 186 12.91 -6.46 -5.78
N SER A 187 12.59 -6.04 -4.56
CA SER A 187 11.52 -6.63 -3.76
C SER A 187 10.15 -6.55 -4.44
N LYS A 188 9.89 -5.52 -5.22
CA LYS A 188 8.65 -5.36 -5.98
C LYS A 188 8.54 -6.29 -7.18
N GLN A 189 9.65 -6.91 -7.61
CA GLN A 189 9.73 -7.83 -8.74
C GLN A 189 9.98 -9.27 -8.30
N ALA A 190 10.02 -9.52 -7.01
CA ALA A 190 10.24 -10.85 -6.44
C ALA A 190 9.03 -11.75 -6.67
N CYS A 191 9.30 -13.02 -6.92
CA CYS A 191 8.28 -14.05 -7.06
C CYS A 191 7.90 -14.63 -5.71
N SER A 192 6.60 -14.89 -5.52
CA SER A 192 6.04 -15.57 -4.35
C SER A 192 4.82 -16.39 -4.76
N MET A 193 4.11 -16.95 -3.80
CA MET A 193 2.72 -17.35 -4.00
C MET A 193 1.85 -16.10 -3.95
N TYR A 194 1.55 -15.50 -5.09
CA TYR A 194 0.88 -14.20 -5.17
C TYR A 194 -0.60 -14.22 -4.72
N HIS A 195 -1.26 -15.38 -4.83
CA HIS A 195 -2.60 -15.64 -4.29
C HIS A 195 -2.75 -17.11 -3.94
N THR A 196 -3.45 -17.41 -2.86
CA THR A 196 -3.71 -18.79 -2.45
C THR A 196 -4.62 -19.55 -3.41
N ASN A 197 -5.48 -18.83 -4.13
CA ASN A 197 -6.40 -19.35 -5.13
C ASN A 197 -5.87 -19.19 -6.57
N TYR A 198 -4.56 -19.19 -6.76
CA TYR A 198 -3.93 -18.97 -8.07
C TYR A 198 -4.43 -19.94 -9.15
N GLN A 199 -4.79 -21.17 -8.78
CA GLN A 199 -5.28 -22.18 -9.71
C GLN A 199 -6.68 -21.88 -10.29
N SER A 200 -7.49 -21.12 -9.58
CA SER A 200 -8.85 -20.75 -9.99
C SER A 200 -8.93 -19.33 -10.56
N ARG A 201 -7.83 -18.60 -10.64
CA ARG A 201 -7.78 -17.25 -11.19
C ARG A 201 -7.61 -17.29 -12.70
N MET A 202 -8.22 -16.34 -13.37
CA MET A 202 -8.12 -16.16 -14.82
C MET A 202 -7.06 -15.09 -15.17
N ASP A 203 -5.86 -15.24 -14.64
CA ASP A 203 -4.75 -14.33 -14.94
C ASP A 203 -4.16 -14.66 -16.31
N LYS A 204 -3.85 -13.64 -17.10
CA LYS A 204 -3.26 -13.83 -18.43
C LYS A 204 -1.86 -14.40 -18.34
N THR A 205 -1.08 -13.90 -17.39
CA THR A 205 0.28 -14.36 -17.11
C THR A 205 0.51 -14.37 -15.61
N ALA A 206 1.08 -15.43 -15.07
CA ALA A 206 1.40 -15.56 -13.67
C ALA A 206 2.72 -16.30 -13.47
N VAL A 207 3.45 -15.93 -12.42
CA VAL A 207 4.66 -16.61 -11.98
C VAL A 207 4.52 -16.95 -10.51
N LEU A 208 4.78 -18.19 -10.16
CA LEU A 208 4.68 -18.72 -8.81
C LEU A 208 6.04 -19.25 -8.34
N LEU A 209 6.49 -18.85 -7.16
CA LEU A 209 7.64 -19.48 -6.50
C LEU A 209 7.18 -20.76 -5.80
N ASN A 210 7.77 -21.90 -6.18
CA ASN A 210 7.28 -23.20 -5.72
C ASN A 210 7.63 -23.51 -4.27
N TYR A 211 8.81 -23.10 -3.82
CA TYR A 211 9.36 -23.44 -2.51
C TYR A 211 9.76 -22.20 -1.70
N GLY A 212 8.88 -21.18 -1.67
CA GLY A 212 9.11 -19.99 -0.87
C GLY A 212 9.34 -20.34 0.59
N GLN A 213 10.30 -19.68 1.22
CA GLN A 213 10.70 -19.89 2.60
C GLN A 213 10.65 -18.57 3.37
N THR A 214 10.22 -18.64 4.63
CA THR A 214 10.36 -17.49 5.54
C THR A 214 11.85 -17.20 5.75
N PRO A 215 12.30 -15.94 5.64
CA PRO A 215 13.72 -15.62 5.81
C PRO A 215 14.19 -15.92 7.24
N LEU A 216 15.41 -16.43 7.37
CA LEU A 216 16.04 -16.69 8.67
C LEU A 216 16.27 -15.42 9.48
N VAL A 217 16.58 -14.32 8.78
CA VAL A 217 16.77 -13.00 9.39
C VAL A 217 15.76 -12.06 8.77
N LYS A 218 14.94 -11.44 9.60
CA LYS A 218 13.86 -10.54 9.18
C LYS A 218 13.77 -9.34 10.10
N THR A 219 13.18 -8.26 9.62
CA THR A 219 12.85 -7.10 10.42
C THR A 219 11.57 -7.34 11.22
N ARG A 220 11.34 -6.55 12.27
CA ARG A 220 10.09 -6.60 13.06
C ARG A 220 8.85 -6.27 12.24
N PHE A 221 8.99 -5.45 11.21
CA PHE A 221 7.90 -5.00 10.36
C PHE A 221 7.47 -6.05 9.34
N MET A 222 8.34 -7.01 9.01
CA MET A 222 8.03 -8.01 8.00
C MET A 222 6.80 -8.84 8.37
N ASP A 223 6.63 -9.20 9.62
CA ASP A 223 5.50 -10.00 10.10
C ASP A 223 4.16 -9.25 9.93
N TYR A 224 4.19 -7.94 10.09
CA TYR A 224 3.00 -7.09 9.89
C TYR A 224 2.70 -6.84 8.41
N ILE A 225 3.72 -6.70 7.58
CA ILE A 225 3.58 -6.40 6.15
C ILE A 225 3.14 -7.63 5.37
N THR A 226 3.81 -8.76 5.60
CA THR A 226 3.55 -10.03 4.88
C THR A 226 2.62 -10.97 5.65
N LYS A 227 2.32 -10.68 6.93
CA LYS A 227 1.57 -11.53 7.86
C LYS A 227 2.13 -12.95 7.96
N GLU A 228 3.43 -13.11 7.72
CA GLU A 228 4.14 -14.40 7.66
C GLU A 228 3.59 -15.38 6.59
N GLU A 229 2.72 -14.89 5.72
CA GLU A 229 2.18 -15.65 4.58
C GLU A 229 3.06 -15.40 3.34
N ASN A 230 3.00 -16.12 2.32
CA ASN A 230 3.52 -15.83 0.97
C ASN A 230 4.95 -15.25 0.90
N SER A 231 5.90 -15.99 1.43
CA SER A 231 7.33 -15.63 1.35
C SER A 231 7.78 -15.47 -0.10
N TYR A 232 8.61 -14.45 -0.38
CA TYR A 232 9.08 -14.10 -1.72
C TYR A 232 10.57 -14.40 -1.95
N GLY A 233 11.08 -15.44 -1.37
CA GLY A 233 12.47 -15.87 -1.51
C GLY A 233 12.72 -17.20 -0.85
N GLU A 234 13.97 -17.62 -0.91
CA GLU A 234 14.45 -18.86 -0.32
C GLU A 234 15.74 -18.58 0.47
N ASN A 235 16.01 -19.38 1.51
CA ASN A 235 17.25 -19.30 2.25
C ASN A 235 18.33 -20.10 1.53
N ALA A 236 19.35 -19.42 1.04
CA ALA A 236 20.46 -20.03 0.33
C ALA A 236 21.75 -19.94 1.15
N ILE A 237 22.61 -20.95 1.03
CA ILE A 237 23.98 -20.91 1.56
C ILE A 237 24.83 -20.17 0.53
N VAL A 238 25.40 -19.04 0.93
CA VAL A 238 26.20 -18.19 0.05
C VAL A 238 27.67 -18.20 0.48
N ALA A 239 28.56 -18.53 -0.45
CA ALA A 239 30.00 -18.37 -0.28
C ALA A 239 30.46 -17.14 -1.04
N ILE A 240 31.09 -16.19 -0.36
CA ILE A 240 31.66 -14.98 -0.96
C ILE A 240 33.13 -15.26 -1.25
N ALA A 241 33.44 -15.66 -2.50
CA ALA A 241 34.78 -16.02 -2.93
C ALA A 241 34.92 -15.84 -4.43
N CYS A 242 36.15 -15.53 -4.89
CA CYS A 242 36.48 -15.71 -6.30
C CYS A 242 36.68 -17.22 -6.57
N TYR A 243 35.87 -17.75 -7.50
CA TYR A 243 35.94 -19.16 -7.83
C TYR A 243 36.05 -19.35 -9.34
N THR A 244 37.23 -19.76 -9.81
CA THR A 244 37.54 -20.03 -11.22
C THR A 244 37.33 -18.86 -12.20
N GLY A 245 37.02 -17.67 -11.71
CA GLY A 245 36.78 -16.49 -12.53
C GLY A 245 35.39 -16.43 -13.21
N TYR A 246 34.56 -17.45 -13.08
CA TYR A 246 33.22 -17.47 -13.71
C TYR A 246 32.15 -16.65 -12.93
N ASN A 247 32.53 -16.13 -11.78
CA ASN A 247 31.68 -15.22 -10.99
C ASN A 247 32.22 -13.78 -10.96
N VAL A 248 32.98 -13.40 -11.98
CA VAL A 248 33.51 -12.04 -12.13
C VAL A 248 32.36 -11.07 -12.47
N GLU A 249 32.50 -9.83 -12.00
CA GLU A 249 31.49 -8.78 -12.09
C GLU A 249 30.19 -9.19 -11.31
N ASP A 250 29.05 -9.18 -11.95
CA ASP A 250 27.77 -9.52 -11.31
C ASP A 250 27.35 -10.98 -11.55
N ALA A 251 28.27 -11.82 -12.04
CA ALA A 251 28.01 -13.23 -12.30
C ALA A 251 27.91 -14.04 -11.00
N ILE A 252 26.99 -15.00 -10.96
CA ILE A 252 26.74 -15.88 -9.82
C ILE A 252 26.91 -17.34 -10.27
N LEU A 253 27.67 -18.11 -9.50
CA LEU A 253 27.75 -19.56 -9.66
C LEU A 253 26.72 -20.22 -8.73
N VAL A 254 25.91 -21.11 -9.28
CA VAL A 254 24.89 -21.83 -8.54
C VAL A 254 25.18 -23.34 -8.59
N ASN A 255 24.99 -24.03 -7.47
CA ASN A 255 25.15 -25.48 -7.41
C ASN A 255 24.04 -26.18 -8.23
N GLU A 256 24.44 -26.93 -9.26
CA GLU A 256 23.50 -27.64 -10.15
C GLU A 256 22.60 -28.64 -9.40
N ALA A 257 23.15 -29.35 -8.42
CA ALA A 257 22.35 -30.28 -7.63
C ALA A 257 21.30 -29.58 -6.76
N ALA A 258 21.58 -28.35 -6.30
CA ALA A 258 20.59 -27.54 -5.59
C ALA A 258 19.46 -27.10 -6.53
N LEU A 259 19.76 -26.71 -7.77
CA LEU A 259 18.75 -26.41 -8.79
C LEU A 259 17.89 -27.64 -9.10
N LYS A 260 18.49 -28.81 -9.25
CA LYS A 260 17.76 -30.07 -9.47
C LYS A 260 16.82 -30.41 -8.31
N ARG A 261 17.18 -30.04 -7.08
CA ARG A 261 16.32 -30.19 -5.89
C ARG A 261 15.24 -29.12 -5.76
N GLY A 262 15.27 -28.11 -6.58
CA GLY A 262 14.20 -27.11 -6.66
C GLY A 262 14.56 -25.71 -6.16
N LEU A 263 15.83 -25.39 -5.91
CA LEU A 263 16.23 -24.02 -5.53
C LEU A 263 15.77 -23.04 -6.61
N PHE A 264 15.08 -21.98 -6.21
CA PHE A 264 14.51 -20.94 -7.06
C PHE A 264 13.59 -21.45 -8.19
N ARG A 265 13.01 -22.61 -8.02
CA ARG A 265 12.06 -23.16 -8.99
C ARG A 265 10.79 -22.30 -9.01
N THR A 266 10.41 -21.88 -10.20
CA THR A 266 9.18 -21.14 -10.45
C THR A 266 8.31 -21.88 -11.45
N SER A 267 7.00 -21.72 -11.33
CA SER A 267 6.03 -22.16 -12.33
C SER A 267 5.50 -20.93 -13.06
N TYR A 268 5.58 -20.98 -14.37
CA TYR A 268 5.07 -19.92 -15.24
C TYR A 268 3.76 -20.39 -15.88
N PHE A 269 2.72 -19.58 -15.73
CA PHE A 269 1.40 -19.83 -16.30
C PHE A 269 1.07 -18.78 -17.32
N THR A 270 0.53 -19.22 -18.46
CA THR A 270 0.03 -18.32 -19.49
C THR A 270 -1.32 -18.83 -19.96
N SER A 271 -2.29 -17.95 -20.01
CA SER A 271 -3.61 -18.24 -20.60
C SER A 271 -3.63 -17.88 -22.06
N TYR A 272 -4.04 -18.83 -22.86
CA TYR A 272 -4.31 -18.61 -24.30
C TYR A 272 -5.82 -18.59 -24.47
N GLU A 273 -6.32 -17.52 -25.04
CA GLU A 273 -7.74 -17.34 -25.32
C GLU A 273 -7.96 -17.42 -26.81
N SER A 274 -8.94 -18.17 -27.21
CA SER A 274 -9.39 -18.25 -28.59
C SER A 274 -10.91 -18.35 -28.63
N HIS A 275 -11.52 -17.83 -29.70
CA HIS A 275 -12.96 -17.89 -29.87
C HIS A 275 -13.29 -18.07 -31.37
N GLU A 276 -14.43 -18.66 -31.63
CA GLU A 276 -15.00 -18.72 -32.96
C GLU A 276 -15.44 -17.32 -33.39
N GLU A 277 -15.09 -16.93 -34.60
CA GLU A 277 -15.37 -15.60 -35.10
C GLU A 277 -15.97 -15.69 -36.50
N MET A 278 -17.02 -14.93 -36.73
CA MET A 278 -17.64 -14.82 -38.04
C MET A 278 -17.48 -13.37 -38.52
N SER A 279 -16.70 -13.17 -39.56
CA SER A 279 -16.53 -11.86 -40.16
C SER A 279 -17.15 -11.84 -41.59
N LYS A 280 -17.90 -10.80 -41.85
CA LYS A 280 -18.50 -10.59 -43.20
C LYS A 280 -17.75 -9.46 -43.87
N GLU A 281 -17.10 -9.78 -44.96
CA GLU A 281 -16.35 -8.83 -45.77
C GLU A 281 -16.95 -8.81 -47.20
N GLY A 282 -17.84 -7.86 -47.47
CA GLY A 282 -18.65 -7.83 -48.68
C GLY A 282 -19.60 -9.03 -48.74
N ASP A 283 -19.55 -9.79 -49.85
CA ASP A 283 -20.36 -11.01 -50.05
C ASP A 283 -19.67 -12.29 -49.52
N THR A 284 -18.43 -12.19 -49.04
CA THR A 284 -17.70 -13.32 -48.47
C THR A 284 -17.88 -13.38 -46.98
N VAL A 285 -18.28 -14.54 -46.44
CA VAL A 285 -18.35 -14.85 -45.03
C VAL A 285 -17.11 -15.66 -44.68
N ASN A 286 -16.24 -15.06 -43.87
CA ASN A 286 -15.08 -15.74 -43.29
C ASN A 286 -15.46 -16.25 -41.89
N GLU A 287 -15.48 -17.55 -41.76
CA GLU A 287 -15.85 -18.23 -40.53
C GLU A 287 -14.61 -18.91 -39.94
N LYS A 288 -14.24 -18.53 -38.72
CA LYS A 288 -13.21 -19.21 -37.92
C LYS A 288 -13.90 -20.12 -36.93
N LYS A 289 -13.68 -21.42 -37.05
CA LYS A 289 -14.24 -22.45 -36.17
C LYS A 289 -13.17 -23.31 -35.57
N PHE A 290 -13.46 -23.82 -34.38
CA PHE A 290 -12.66 -24.90 -33.78
C PHE A 290 -12.92 -26.19 -34.60
N THR A 291 -11.87 -26.83 -35.03
CA THR A 291 -11.97 -28.07 -35.82
C THR A 291 -10.74 -28.93 -35.62
N SER A 292 -10.91 -30.24 -35.80
CA SER A 292 -9.78 -31.17 -35.85
C SER A 292 -8.94 -30.93 -37.09
N ILE A 293 -7.63 -30.88 -36.90
CA ILE A 293 -6.67 -30.77 -38.03
C ILE A 293 -6.72 -32.03 -38.90
N ALA A 294 -7.03 -33.19 -38.34
CA ALA A 294 -7.10 -34.45 -39.06
C ALA A 294 -8.24 -34.48 -40.10
N ASP A 295 -9.37 -33.83 -39.77
CA ASP A 295 -10.56 -33.85 -40.61
C ASP A 295 -10.55 -32.78 -41.70
N ASN A 296 -9.69 -31.77 -41.56
CA ASN A 296 -9.61 -30.62 -42.43
C ASN A 296 -8.19 -30.37 -42.98
N LEU A 297 -7.67 -31.31 -43.72
CA LEU A 297 -6.35 -31.22 -44.37
C LEU A 297 -6.24 -30.06 -45.41
N SER A 298 -7.36 -29.44 -45.79
CA SER A 298 -7.40 -28.25 -46.63
C SER A 298 -7.17 -26.93 -45.87
N ILE A 299 -7.22 -26.96 -44.56
CA ILE A 299 -6.91 -25.81 -43.71
C ILE A 299 -5.40 -25.63 -43.64
N VAL A 300 -4.97 -24.44 -43.80
CA VAL A 300 -3.59 -23.94 -43.79
C VAL A 300 -2.66 -24.74 -42.90
N GLY A 301 -2.08 -25.73 -43.45
CA GLY A 301 -1.05 -26.65 -43.05
C GLY A 301 -0.52 -26.66 -41.61
N THR A 302 -0.33 -27.86 -41.10
CA THR A 302 0.50 -28.10 -39.90
C THR A 302 1.89 -27.51 -40.12
N LYS A 303 2.37 -26.76 -39.15
CA LYS A 303 3.74 -26.23 -39.17
C LYS A 303 4.73 -27.36 -38.85
N PRO A 304 5.81 -27.53 -39.64
CA PRO A 304 6.82 -28.54 -39.34
C PRO A 304 7.43 -28.30 -37.96
N GLY A 305 7.57 -29.37 -37.18
CA GLY A 305 8.18 -29.33 -35.86
C GLY A 305 7.25 -29.05 -34.69
N TYR A 306 5.96 -28.90 -34.91
CA TYR A 306 4.95 -28.78 -33.86
C TYR A 306 4.20 -30.11 -33.68
N ASP A 307 3.98 -30.47 -32.40
CA ASP A 307 3.20 -31.65 -32.02
C ASP A 307 1.74 -31.29 -31.82
N TYR A 308 0.86 -31.86 -32.66
CA TYR A 308 -0.57 -31.64 -32.60
C TYR A 308 -1.33 -32.82 -31.96
N SER A 309 -0.61 -33.80 -31.41
CA SER A 309 -1.20 -35.01 -30.79
C SER A 309 -2.05 -34.74 -29.55
N LYS A 310 -1.88 -33.56 -28.95
CA LYS A 310 -2.62 -33.14 -27.75
C LYS A 310 -3.96 -32.47 -28.04
N LEU A 311 -4.26 -32.22 -29.30
CA LEU A 311 -5.56 -31.64 -29.71
C LEU A 311 -6.61 -32.73 -29.74
N ASP A 312 -7.79 -32.43 -29.19
CA ASP A 312 -8.96 -33.28 -29.26
C ASP A 312 -9.64 -33.20 -30.66
N GLU A 313 -10.77 -33.88 -30.80
CA GLU A 313 -11.58 -33.89 -32.04
C GLU A 313 -12.12 -32.49 -32.42
N HIS A 314 -12.13 -31.56 -31.48
CA HIS A 314 -12.56 -30.18 -31.72
C HIS A 314 -11.37 -29.21 -31.89
N GLY A 315 -10.15 -29.70 -31.88
CA GLY A 315 -8.94 -28.87 -31.97
C GLY A 315 -8.59 -28.09 -30.72
N ILE A 316 -9.05 -28.56 -29.57
CA ILE A 316 -8.80 -27.94 -28.22
C ILE A 316 -7.80 -28.83 -27.47
N ILE A 317 -6.98 -28.22 -26.58
CA ILE A 317 -6.01 -28.91 -25.71
C ILE A 317 -6.66 -29.25 -24.39
#